data_987f874d13a2e1656bc8f2a9ab3518bf
#
_entry.id   987f874d13a2e1656bc8f2a9ab3518bf
#
_cell.length_a   1.000
_cell.length_b   1.000
_cell.length_c   1.000
_cell.angle_alpha   90.00
_cell.angle_beta   90.00
_cell.angle_gamma   90.00
#
_symmetry.space_group_name_H-M   'P 1'
#
loop_
_entity.id
_entity.type
_entity.pdbx_description
1 polymer ?
#
loop_
_entity_poly.entity_id
_entity_poly.type
_entity_poly.pdbx_seq_one_letter_code
_entity_poly.pdbx_strand_id
1 'polypeptide(L)'
;MQRTVLRSIAFATGLGWLAAGPATIAAPVNYQLPDEVAAFKPGPNLEVVQGNCSACHSADYINTQPPMKDKKGFWQAEVTKMIKVYGAPIDDADVGKIVDYLAATY
;
A
#
# COMPACT_ATOMS: atom_id res chain seq x y z
N MET A 1 -72.54 -37.87 -19.14
CA MET A 1 -71.23 -38.40 -19.54
C MET A 1 -70.29 -37.22 -19.84
N GLN A 2 -69.53 -36.75 -18.90
CA GLN A 2 -68.54 -35.68 -19.08
C GLN A 2 -67.18 -36.27 -19.17
N ARG A 3 -66.48 -36.16 -20.29
CA ARG A 3 -65.12 -36.61 -20.49
C ARG A 3 -64.17 -35.49 -20.04
N THR A 4 -63.51 -35.69 -18.93
CA THR A 4 -62.47 -34.81 -18.42
C THR A 4 -61.20 -35.05 -19.23
N VAL A 5 -60.76 -34.05 -19.99
CA VAL A 5 -59.47 -34.07 -20.72
C VAL A 5 -58.40 -33.58 -19.77
N LEU A 6 -57.56 -34.47 -19.29
CA LEU A 6 -56.32 -34.08 -18.59
C LEU A 6 -55.32 -33.50 -19.61
N ARG A 7 -55.04 -32.24 -19.47
CA ARG A 7 -53.91 -31.59 -20.17
C ARG A 7 -52.66 -31.82 -19.36
N SER A 8 -51.80 -32.69 -19.84
CA SER A 8 -50.44 -32.89 -19.33
C SER A 8 -49.62 -31.67 -19.68
N ILE A 9 -49.23 -30.89 -18.66
CA ILE A 9 -48.24 -29.83 -18.79
C ILE A 9 -46.88 -30.46 -18.71
N ALA A 10 -46.19 -30.54 -19.84
CA ALA A 10 -44.78 -30.95 -19.87
C ALA A 10 -43.91 -29.76 -19.38
N PHE A 11 -43.37 -29.89 -18.21
CA PHE A 11 -42.30 -29.00 -17.72
C PHE A 11 -41.00 -29.33 -18.46
N ALA A 12 -40.65 -28.50 -19.42
CA ALA A 12 -39.33 -28.53 -20.05
C ALA A 12 -38.33 -27.93 -19.09
N THR A 13 -37.62 -28.78 -18.34
CA THR A 13 -36.46 -28.37 -17.58
C THR A 13 -35.30 -28.06 -18.54
N GLY A 14 -35.17 -26.78 -18.87
CA GLY A 14 -33.99 -26.29 -19.57
C GLY A 14 -32.75 -26.43 -18.68
N LEU A 15 -31.96 -27.48 -18.92
CA LEU A 15 -30.64 -27.64 -18.34
C LEU A 15 -29.73 -26.57 -18.97
N GLY A 16 -29.55 -25.45 -18.25
CA GLY A 16 -28.59 -24.43 -18.63
C GLY A 16 -27.20 -25.01 -18.72
N TRP A 17 -26.61 -25.02 -19.89
CA TRP A 17 -25.19 -25.27 -20.08
C TRP A 17 -24.42 -24.13 -19.40
N LEU A 18 -23.91 -24.37 -18.24
CA LEU A 18 -22.83 -23.56 -17.66
C LEU A 18 -21.63 -23.74 -18.59
N ALA A 19 -21.43 -22.79 -19.47
CA ALA A 19 -20.20 -22.71 -20.25
C ALA A 19 -19.05 -22.52 -19.27
N ALA A 20 -18.39 -23.60 -18.94
CA ALA A 20 -17.12 -23.56 -18.23
C ALA A 20 -16.12 -22.89 -19.16
N GLY A 21 -15.94 -21.58 -19.00
CA GLY A 21 -14.87 -20.85 -19.67
C GLY A 21 -13.52 -21.48 -19.30
N PRO A 22 -12.51 -21.42 -20.17
CA PRO A 22 -11.20 -21.93 -19.87
C PRO A 22 -10.69 -21.29 -18.56
N ALA A 23 -10.42 -22.12 -17.57
CA ALA A 23 -9.80 -21.66 -16.33
C ALA A 23 -8.42 -21.09 -16.69
N THR A 24 -8.28 -19.78 -16.65
CA THR A 24 -6.99 -19.13 -16.81
C THR A 24 -6.19 -19.41 -15.55
N ILE A 25 -5.34 -20.42 -15.60
CA ILE A 25 -4.37 -20.70 -14.54
C ILE A 25 -3.29 -19.63 -14.67
N ALA A 26 -3.24 -18.69 -13.73
CA ALA A 26 -2.14 -17.76 -13.65
C ALA A 26 -0.85 -18.54 -13.36
N ALA A 27 0.08 -18.54 -14.32
CA ALA A 27 1.38 -19.15 -14.11
C ALA A 27 2.18 -18.30 -13.12
N PRO A 28 2.95 -18.91 -12.21
CA PRO A 28 3.83 -18.16 -11.33
C PRO A 28 4.86 -17.40 -12.16
N VAL A 29 4.89 -16.08 -11.99
CA VAL A 29 5.90 -15.23 -12.62
C VAL A 29 7.11 -15.18 -11.70
N ASN A 30 8.25 -15.60 -12.20
CA ASN A 30 9.50 -15.44 -11.49
C ASN A 30 9.98 -13.98 -11.66
N TYR A 31 9.57 -13.13 -10.72
CA TYR A 31 9.95 -11.72 -10.70
C TYR A 31 11.24 -11.55 -9.89
N GLN A 32 12.27 -11.06 -10.53
CA GLN A 32 13.48 -10.64 -9.84
C GLN A 32 13.29 -9.20 -9.34
N LEU A 33 13.35 -9.03 -8.03
CA LEU A 33 13.35 -7.70 -7.44
C LEU A 33 14.57 -6.93 -7.93
N PRO A 34 14.43 -5.65 -8.32
CA PRO A 34 15.60 -4.83 -8.62
C PRO A 34 16.47 -4.67 -7.38
N ASP A 35 17.78 -4.66 -7.57
CA ASP A 35 18.77 -4.46 -6.50
C ASP A 35 18.86 -3.01 -6.01
N GLU A 36 17.93 -2.16 -6.43
CA GLU A 36 17.89 -0.75 -6.05
C GLU A 36 17.44 -0.60 -4.59
N VAL A 37 18.38 -0.17 -3.77
CA VAL A 37 18.09 0.27 -2.42
C VAL A 37 18.00 1.79 -2.43
N ALA A 38 16.80 2.31 -2.27
CA ALA A 38 16.60 3.74 -2.11
C ALA A 38 17.39 4.26 -0.90
N ALA A 39 18.35 5.13 -1.15
CA ALA A 39 19.19 5.71 -0.12
C ALA A 39 18.67 7.08 0.30
N PHE A 40 18.78 7.37 1.59
CA PHE A 40 18.60 8.74 2.08
C PHE A 40 19.71 9.64 1.56
N LYS A 41 19.38 10.88 1.23
CA LYS A 41 20.37 11.88 0.81
C LYS A 41 21.34 12.20 1.97
N PRO A 42 22.61 12.47 1.69
CA PRO A 42 23.56 12.85 2.75
C PRO A 42 23.15 14.18 3.40
N GLY A 43 23.30 14.25 4.73
CA GLY A 43 22.98 15.45 5.50
C GLY A 43 23.20 15.26 6.99
N PRO A 44 23.14 16.34 7.78
CA PRO A 44 23.22 16.27 9.23
C PRO A 44 22.10 15.38 9.80
N ASN A 45 22.39 14.59 10.82
CA ASN A 45 21.43 13.65 11.46
C ASN A 45 20.93 12.48 10.56
N LEU A 46 21.62 12.21 9.45
CA LEU A 46 21.28 11.09 8.56
C LEU A 46 21.16 9.77 9.33
N GLU A 47 22.09 9.48 10.23
CA GLU A 47 22.13 8.25 11.03
C GLU A 47 20.86 8.07 11.88
N VAL A 48 20.39 9.18 12.46
CA VAL A 48 19.16 9.18 13.27
C VAL A 48 17.96 8.84 12.40
N VAL A 49 17.89 9.43 11.20
CA VAL A 49 16.80 9.15 10.25
C VAL A 49 16.84 7.72 9.75
N GLN A 50 18.02 7.23 9.36
CA GLN A 50 18.16 5.84 8.91
C GLN A 50 17.74 4.85 10.01
N GLY A 51 18.19 5.06 11.24
CA GLY A 51 17.85 4.19 12.36
C GLY A 51 16.35 4.13 12.67
N ASN A 52 15.65 5.26 12.52
CA ASN A 52 14.23 5.36 12.88
C ASN A 52 13.28 5.05 11.71
N CYS A 53 13.65 5.32 10.48
CA CYS A 53 12.71 5.29 9.34
C CYS A 53 12.83 4.03 8.47
N SER A 54 14.04 3.46 8.32
CA SER A 54 14.30 2.34 7.40
C SER A 54 13.64 1.02 7.80
N ALA A 55 13.18 0.91 9.03
CA ALA A 55 12.56 -0.33 9.53
C ALA A 55 11.16 -0.59 8.95
N CYS A 56 10.47 0.45 8.48
CA CYS A 56 9.05 0.35 8.10
C CYS A 56 8.79 0.62 6.62
N HIS A 57 9.56 1.49 5.96
CA HIS A 57 9.37 1.82 4.55
C HIS A 57 10.66 2.34 3.89
N SER A 58 10.65 2.37 2.56
CA SER A 58 11.75 2.85 1.74
C SER A 58 11.93 4.38 1.82
N ALA A 59 13.16 4.85 1.62
CA ALA A 59 13.46 6.27 1.45
C ALA A 59 12.77 6.91 0.24
N ASP A 60 12.35 6.13 -0.75
CA ASP A 60 11.58 6.61 -1.90
C ASP A 60 10.29 7.31 -1.50
N TYR A 61 9.65 6.83 -0.45
CA TYR A 61 8.43 7.45 0.06
C TYR A 61 8.64 8.93 0.43
N ILE A 62 9.82 9.26 0.92
CA ILE A 62 10.21 10.65 1.25
C ILE A 62 10.52 11.43 -0.02
N ASN A 63 11.23 10.82 -0.97
CA ASN A 63 11.62 11.45 -2.24
C ASN A 63 10.40 11.83 -3.12
N THR A 64 9.28 11.13 -2.98
CA THR A 64 8.07 11.35 -3.79
C THR A 64 7.09 12.38 -3.23
N GLN A 65 7.43 13.01 -2.10
CA GLN A 65 6.56 14.04 -1.54
C GLN A 65 6.50 15.29 -2.42
N PRO A 66 5.33 15.93 -2.53
CA PRO A 66 5.18 17.12 -3.36
C PRO A 66 5.97 18.31 -2.79
N PRO A 67 6.34 19.27 -3.63
CA PRO A 67 6.95 20.50 -3.16
C PRO A 67 6.04 21.24 -2.16
N MET A 68 6.61 21.67 -1.04
CA MET A 68 5.87 22.34 0.03
C MET A 68 6.54 23.66 0.45
N LYS A 69 5.71 24.64 0.82
CA LYS A 69 6.21 25.97 1.25
C LYS A 69 6.76 25.93 2.68
N ASP A 70 6.07 25.25 3.58
CA ASP A 70 6.50 25.06 4.96
C ASP A 70 6.99 23.61 5.16
N LYS A 71 8.22 23.37 4.80
CA LYS A 71 8.87 22.06 4.94
C LYS A 71 8.92 21.60 6.38
N LYS A 72 9.27 22.51 7.30
CA LYS A 72 9.45 22.13 8.70
C LYS A 72 8.11 21.74 9.35
N GLY A 73 7.08 22.53 9.14
CA GLY A 73 5.73 22.22 9.64
C GLY A 73 5.17 20.94 9.03
N PHE A 74 5.38 20.71 7.75
CA PHE A 74 4.97 19.48 7.08
C PHE A 74 5.68 18.27 7.69
N TRP A 75 7.00 18.26 7.77
CA TRP A 75 7.73 17.12 8.30
C TRP A 75 7.46 16.89 9.78
N GLN A 76 7.24 17.96 10.56
CA GLN A 76 6.81 17.82 11.94
C GLN A 76 5.46 17.08 12.05
N ALA A 77 4.51 17.41 11.19
CA ALA A 77 3.21 16.74 11.16
C ALA A 77 3.33 15.29 10.73
N GLU A 78 4.17 14.99 9.72
CA GLU A 78 4.39 13.62 9.26
C GLU A 78 5.06 12.74 10.31
N VAL A 79 6.12 13.22 10.96
CA VAL A 79 6.79 12.48 12.05
C VAL A 79 5.82 12.24 13.23
N THR A 80 5.04 13.26 13.58
CA THR A 80 4.00 13.13 14.61
C THR A 80 2.97 12.06 14.23
N LYS A 81 2.55 12.02 12.98
CA LYS A 81 1.63 11.00 12.46
C LYS A 81 2.23 9.60 12.55
N MET A 82 3.51 9.43 12.20
CA MET A 82 4.19 8.13 12.34
C MET A 82 4.13 7.64 13.79
N ILE A 83 4.38 8.51 14.75
CA ILE A 83 4.36 8.17 16.17
C ILE A 83 2.92 7.90 16.66
N LYS A 84 1.99 8.83 16.43
CA LYS A 84 0.67 8.82 17.07
C LYS A 84 -0.32 7.89 16.38
N VAL A 85 -0.23 7.72 15.09
CA VAL A 85 -1.18 6.93 14.29
C VAL A 85 -0.63 5.55 13.98
N TYR A 86 0.64 5.47 13.60
CA TYR A 86 1.25 4.21 13.18
C TYR A 86 2.10 3.54 14.27
N GLY A 87 2.28 4.19 15.43
CA GLY A 87 3.00 3.61 16.56
C GLY A 87 4.51 3.46 16.33
N ALA A 88 5.09 4.31 15.47
CA ALA A 88 6.53 4.25 15.22
C ALA A 88 7.31 4.49 16.53
N PRO A 89 8.29 3.65 16.87
CA PRO A 89 9.04 3.73 18.12
C PRO A 89 10.17 4.78 18.02
N ILE A 90 9.80 6.04 17.81
CA ILE A 90 10.72 7.17 17.71
C ILE A 90 10.80 7.87 19.06
N ASP A 91 12.01 8.00 19.59
CA ASP A 91 12.25 8.73 20.83
C ASP A 91 12.00 10.24 20.66
N ASP A 92 11.40 10.87 21.65
CA ASP A 92 11.12 12.31 21.65
C ASP A 92 12.39 13.16 21.40
N ALA A 93 13.54 12.68 21.88
CA ALA A 93 14.85 13.34 21.68
C ALA A 93 15.32 13.34 20.21
N ASP A 94 14.79 12.44 19.38
CA ASP A 94 15.17 12.29 17.98
C ASP A 94 14.21 13.02 17.03
N VAL A 95 12.98 13.34 17.47
CA VAL A 95 11.99 14.01 16.65
C VAL A 95 12.52 15.30 16.01
N GLY A 96 13.14 16.16 16.82
CA GLY A 96 13.70 17.43 16.30
C GLY A 96 14.81 17.22 15.27
N LYS A 97 15.70 16.26 15.49
CA LYS A 97 16.80 15.92 14.56
C LYS A 97 16.27 15.38 13.24
N ILE A 98 15.24 14.52 13.30
CA ILE A 98 14.59 13.94 12.12
C ILE A 98 13.91 15.04 11.30
N VAL A 99 13.14 15.91 11.96
CA VAL A 99 12.46 17.03 11.32
C VAL A 99 13.44 18.00 10.67
N ASP A 100 14.51 18.37 11.36
CA ASP A 100 15.52 19.27 10.84
C ASP A 100 16.25 18.67 9.64
N TYR A 101 16.59 17.38 9.67
CA TYR A 101 17.17 16.70 8.52
C TYR A 101 16.21 16.70 7.32
N LEU A 102 14.96 16.28 7.51
CA LEU A 102 13.97 16.19 6.44
C LEU A 102 13.69 17.57 5.81
N ALA A 103 13.52 18.59 6.63
CA ALA A 103 13.28 19.94 6.16
C ALA A 103 14.47 20.55 5.37
N ALA A 104 15.70 20.20 5.74
CA ALA A 104 16.90 20.66 5.06
C ALA A 104 17.20 19.90 3.75
N THR A 105 16.77 18.64 3.67
CA THR A 105 17.22 17.71 2.62
C THR A 105 16.16 17.47 1.55
N TYR A 106 14.89 17.56 1.91
CA TYR A 106 13.72 17.32 1.07
C TYR A 106 12.73 18.49 1.08
#